data_3c7c58062c9f4a1c4aa1ba9446a31275
#
_entry.id   3c7c58062c9f4a1c4aa1ba9446a31275
#
_cell.length_a   1.000
_cell.length_b   1.000
_cell.length_c   1.000
_cell.angle_alpha   90.00
_cell.angle_beta   90.00
_cell.angle_gamma   90.00
#
_symmetry.space_group_name_H-M   'P 1'
#
loop_
_entity.id
_entity.type
_entity.pdbx_description
1 polymer ?
#
loop_
_entity_poly.entity_id
_entity_poly.type
_entity_poly.pdbx_seq_one_letter_code
_entity_poly.pdbx_strand_id
1 'polypeptide(L)'
;MDLHISSLLRTACIASAALVAACGTTRQTPPAAQVPSAPPVAAAPAPAPLPPLTLDAYKREFAQRVAQASPHIFSEPLPEMFKSIVVLDISIDREGRLANVAVRRSNGCKALETRAMDSVRRAGPFGAPAFAGRGRDGSVSFLETFLFRDDGRFQIRSLVE
;
A
#
# COMPACT_ATOMS: atom_id res chain seq x y z
N MET A 1 -10.21 -2.89 47.45
CA MET A 1 -10.34 -1.62 48.18
C MET A 1 -10.05 -0.53 47.19
N ASP A 2 -10.88 0.27 46.66
CA ASP A 2 -12.29 0.63 46.68
C ASP A 2 -12.55 1.27 45.33
N LEU A 3 -13.49 0.85 44.55
CA LEU A 3 -14.89 1.28 44.41
C LEU A 3 -15.14 2.80 44.53
N HIS A 4 -15.60 3.39 43.44
CA HIS A 4 -16.65 4.40 43.36
C HIS A 4 -16.97 4.64 41.89
N ILE A 5 -18.00 4.14 41.28
CA ILE A 5 -19.48 4.29 41.41
C ILE A 5 -19.92 5.75 41.72
N SER A 6 -20.62 6.29 40.80
CA SER A 6 -21.78 7.21 40.91
C SER A 6 -21.82 8.12 39.67
N SER A 7 -22.84 8.42 39.01
CA SER A 7 -24.29 8.23 39.12
C SER A 7 -24.93 9.29 38.21
N LEU A 8 -25.83 8.82 37.39
CA LEU A 8 -27.08 9.46 36.96
C LEU A 8 -27.27 10.97 37.20
N LEU A 9 -27.70 11.74 36.20
CA LEU A 9 -28.95 12.49 36.35
C LEU A 9 -29.58 12.82 35.00
N ARG A 10 -30.80 12.39 34.90
CA ARG A 10 -31.86 12.73 33.97
C ARG A 10 -32.22 14.23 34.09
N THR A 11 -32.62 14.90 33.02
CA THR A 11 -33.74 15.84 33.10
C THR A 11 -34.45 15.96 31.74
N ALA A 12 -35.70 15.60 31.72
CA ALA A 12 -36.67 15.86 30.67
C ALA A 12 -37.37 17.21 30.97
N CYS A 13 -37.73 17.97 29.96
CA CYS A 13 -38.81 18.96 29.95
C CYS A 13 -39.14 19.28 28.50
N ILE A 14 -40.27 18.77 27.93
CA ILE A 14 -41.63 19.31 27.92
C ILE A 14 -41.80 20.50 26.97
N ALA A 15 -42.52 20.19 25.91
CA ALA A 15 -43.51 20.83 25.06
C ALA A 15 -43.74 22.35 25.16
N SER A 16 -43.86 22.99 24.02
CA SER A 16 -44.91 24.01 23.79
C SER A 16 -45.22 24.14 22.30
N ALA A 17 -46.43 23.84 21.96
CA ALA A 17 -47.07 24.09 20.70
C ALA A 17 -47.41 25.59 20.54
N ALA A 18 -47.20 26.15 19.37
CA ALA A 18 -47.87 27.37 18.93
C ALA A 18 -48.24 27.24 17.46
N LEU A 19 -49.52 27.04 17.23
CA LEU A 19 -50.17 27.21 15.92
C LEU A 19 -50.22 28.72 15.61
N VAL A 20 -49.71 29.09 14.45
CA VAL A 20 -50.10 30.34 13.77
C VAL A 20 -50.47 29.99 12.35
N ALA A 21 -51.80 30.06 12.10
CA ALA A 21 -52.36 30.01 10.77
C ALA A 21 -52.18 31.39 10.12
N ALA A 22 -51.50 31.45 9.00
CA ALA A 22 -51.53 32.59 8.11
C ALA A 22 -51.86 32.11 6.69
N CYS A 23 -53.08 32.40 6.26
CA CYS A 23 -53.51 32.30 4.87
C CYS A 23 -52.68 33.27 4.01
N GLY A 24 -51.87 32.76 3.13
CA GLY A 24 -51.15 33.53 2.10
C GLY A 24 -51.33 32.89 0.73
N THR A 25 -51.97 33.63 -0.12
CA THR A 25 -52.41 33.39 -1.49
C THR A 25 -51.38 32.64 -2.34
N THR A 26 -51.75 31.46 -2.81
CA THR A 26 -50.98 30.64 -3.75
C THR A 26 -50.92 31.28 -5.12
N ARG A 27 -49.78 31.86 -5.49
CA ARG A 27 -49.43 32.14 -6.87
C ARG A 27 -48.81 30.85 -7.42
N GLN A 28 -49.62 30.08 -8.15
CA GLN A 28 -49.12 28.91 -8.88
C GLN A 28 -48.13 29.36 -9.96
N THR A 29 -46.87 29.13 -9.73
CA THR A 29 -45.82 29.15 -10.77
C THR A 29 -45.93 27.82 -11.55
N PRO A 30 -45.97 27.82 -12.89
CA PRO A 30 -46.03 26.56 -13.65
C PRO A 30 -44.82 25.69 -13.34
N PRO A 31 -44.99 24.36 -13.28
CA PRO A 31 -43.87 23.47 -13.00
C PRO A 31 -42.85 23.56 -14.11
N ALA A 32 -41.65 24.03 -13.76
CA ALA A 32 -40.49 23.85 -14.60
C ALA A 32 -40.26 22.36 -14.85
N ALA A 33 -40.26 21.96 -16.12
CA ALA A 33 -39.97 20.60 -16.52
C ALA A 33 -38.66 20.16 -15.87
N GLN A 34 -38.73 19.27 -14.91
CA GLN A 34 -37.57 18.59 -14.35
C GLN A 34 -37.00 17.70 -15.46
N VAL A 35 -35.87 18.15 -16.03
CA VAL A 35 -35.02 17.29 -16.85
C VAL A 35 -34.56 16.17 -15.92
N PRO A 36 -34.82 14.89 -16.22
CA PRO A 36 -34.34 13.79 -15.39
C PRO A 36 -32.82 13.83 -15.40
N SER A 37 -32.25 14.17 -14.24
CA SER A 37 -30.81 14.00 -14.01
C SER A 37 -30.51 12.53 -14.14
N ALA A 38 -29.76 12.16 -15.18
CA ALA A 38 -29.24 10.83 -15.32
C ALA A 38 -28.46 10.47 -14.04
N PRO A 39 -28.62 9.26 -13.48
CA PRO A 39 -27.86 8.85 -12.33
C PRO A 39 -26.37 8.93 -12.67
N PRO A 40 -25.51 9.33 -11.72
CA PRO A 40 -24.07 9.36 -11.94
C PRO A 40 -23.65 7.94 -12.32
N VAL A 41 -23.13 7.78 -13.54
CA VAL A 41 -22.51 6.53 -13.98
C VAL A 41 -21.35 6.31 -13.03
N ALA A 42 -21.50 5.34 -12.13
CA ALA A 42 -20.40 4.90 -11.28
C ALA A 42 -19.26 4.49 -12.22
N ALA A 43 -18.13 5.20 -12.14
CA ALA A 43 -16.95 4.85 -12.90
C ALA A 43 -16.60 3.39 -12.56
N ALA A 44 -16.59 2.52 -13.57
CA ALA A 44 -16.17 1.14 -13.40
C ALA A 44 -14.79 1.14 -12.75
N PRO A 45 -14.53 0.28 -11.74
CA PRO A 45 -13.20 0.18 -11.15
C PRO A 45 -12.19 -0.14 -12.25
N ALA A 46 -11.06 0.58 -12.24
CA ALA A 46 -9.98 0.33 -13.21
C ALA A 46 -9.62 -1.16 -13.17
N PRO A 47 -9.40 -1.82 -14.32
CA PRO A 47 -9.01 -3.22 -14.34
C PRO A 47 -7.73 -3.42 -13.50
N ALA A 48 -7.74 -4.45 -12.66
CA ALA A 48 -6.58 -4.82 -11.85
C ALA A 48 -5.38 -5.11 -12.78
N PRO A 49 -4.15 -4.71 -12.43
CA PRO A 49 -2.97 -5.03 -13.21
C PRO A 49 -2.87 -6.54 -13.42
N LEU A 50 -2.56 -6.94 -14.66
CA LEU A 50 -2.33 -8.35 -14.97
C LEU A 50 -1.11 -8.85 -14.17
N PRO A 51 -1.15 -10.07 -13.61
CA PRO A 51 -0.02 -10.63 -12.90
C PRO A 51 1.20 -10.77 -13.80
N PRO A 52 2.44 -10.62 -13.27
CA PRO A 52 3.66 -10.77 -14.06
C PRO A 52 3.78 -12.20 -14.61
N LEU A 53 4.13 -12.32 -15.88
CA LEU A 53 4.22 -13.61 -16.60
C LEU A 53 5.60 -14.28 -16.49
N THR A 54 6.61 -13.58 -15.99
CA THR A 54 7.99 -14.06 -15.86
C THR A 54 8.58 -13.72 -14.49
N LEU A 55 9.64 -14.43 -14.10
CA LEU A 55 10.38 -14.12 -12.87
C LEU A 55 10.95 -12.70 -12.89
N ASP A 56 11.49 -12.23 -14.02
CA ASP A 56 12.06 -10.89 -14.12
C ASP A 56 10.99 -9.80 -13.99
N ALA A 57 9.82 -10.01 -14.61
CA ALA A 57 8.69 -9.09 -14.43
C ALA A 57 8.21 -9.09 -12.96
N TYR A 58 8.17 -10.24 -12.30
CA TYR A 58 7.84 -10.36 -10.89
C TYR A 58 8.87 -9.64 -9.98
N LYS A 59 10.16 -9.83 -10.24
CA LYS A 59 11.24 -9.13 -9.52
C LYS A 59 11.14 -7.61 -9.68
N ARG A 60 10.79 -7.13 -10.87
CA ARG A 60 10.60 -5.69 -11.11
C ARG A 60 9.41 -5.14 -10.33
N GLU A 61 8.28 -5.86 -10.31
CA GLU A 61 7.10 -5.48 -9.51
C GLU A 61 7.43 -5.48 -8.01
N PHE A 62 8.11 -6.54 -7.54
CA PHE A 62 8.62 -6.62 -6.17
C PHE A 62 9.49 -5.41 -5.83
N ALA A 63 10.47 -5.08 -6.68
CA ALA A 63 11.40 -3.98 -6.47
C ALA A 63 10.69 -2.62 -6.46
N GLN A 64 9.69 -2.41 -7.33
CA GLN A 64 8.85 -1.21 -7.34
C GLN A 64 8.10 -1.05 -6.01
N ARG A 65 7.54 -2.13 -5.47
CA ARG A 65 6.83 -2.10 -4.20
C ARG A 65 7.77 -1.76 -3.03
N VAL A 66 8.97 -2.36 -3.01
CA VAL A 66 9.99 -2.01 -2.01
C VAL A 66 10.41 -0.54 -2.13
N ALA A 67 10.57 -0.04 -3.36
CA ALA A 67 10.90 1.36 -3.60
C ALA A 67 9.82 2.32 -3.08
N GLN A 68 8.56 2.02 -3.36
CA GLN A 68 7.42 2.83 -2.90
C GLN A 68 7.27 2.85 -1.37
N ALA A 69 7.59 1.75 -0.70
CA ALA A 69 7.50 1.62 0.75
C ALA A 69 8.74 2.15 1.51
N SER A 70 9.83 2.49 0.80
CA SER A 70 11.09 2.88 1.43
C SER A 70 11.41 4.36 1.26
N PRO A 71 11.62 5.12 2.37
CA PRO A 71 12.10 6.50 2.30
C PRO A 71 13.59 6.62 1.91
N HIS A 72 14.30 5.50 1.82
CA HIS A 72 15.74 5.46 1.57
C HIS A 72 16.09 5.11 0.12
N ILE A 73 15.11 5.06 -0.78
CA ILE A 73 15.38 4.86 -2.21
C ILE A 73 15.95 6.15 -2.83
N PHE A 74 16.82 6.03 -3.80
CA PHE A 74 17.22 7.15 -4.65
C PHE A 74 16.94 6.83 -6.12
N SER A 75 16.67 7.86 -6.93
CA SER A 75 16.30 7.73 -8.34
C SER A 75 17.33 8.36 -9.29
N GLU A 76 18.38 8.97 -8.72
CA GLU A 76 19.46 9.55 -9.50
C GLU A 76 20.29 8.45 -10.19
N PRO A 77 21.05 8.77 -11.24
CA PRO A 77 21.95 7.82 -11.90
C PRO A 77 22.85 7.09 -10.90
N LEU A 78 23.17 5.83 -11.19
CA LEU A 78 24.07 5.04 -10.37
C LEU A 78 25.42 5.73 -10.24
N PRO A 79 25.99 5.83 -9.03
CA PRO A 79 27.34 6.35 -8.84
C PRO A 79 28.40 5.38 -9.38
N GLU A 80 29.57 5.87 -9.69
CA GLU A 80 30.69 5.02 -10.10
C GLU A 80 31.13 4.03 -9.02
N MET A 81 30.94 4.39 -7.75
CA MET A 81 31.29 3.54 -6.62
C MET A 81 30.13 3.44 -5.62
N PHE A 82 29.94 2.25 -5.06
CA PHE A 82 28.98 1.98 -4.02
C PHE A 82 29.66 1.78 -2.67
N LYS A 83 29.04 2.30 -1.62
CA LYS A 83 29.44 2.04 -0.23
C LYS A 83 29.32 0.56 0.11
N SER A 84 28.22 -0.05 -0.31
CA SER A 84 27.92 -1.45 -0.06
C SER A 84 27.01 -2.02 -1.14
N ILE A 85 27.21 -3.30 -1.40
CA ILE A 85 26.32 -4.12 -2.21
C ILE A 85 25.81 -5.23 -1.30
N VAL A 86 24.49 -5.28 -1.10
CA VAL A 86 23.82 -6.31 -0.30
C VAL A 86 22.96 -7.17 -1.22
N VAL A 87 23.20 -8.46 -1.26
CA VAL A 87 22.37 -9.44 -1.98
C VAL A 87 21.51 -10.17 -0.96
N LEU A 88 20.20 -10.06 -1.12
CA LEU A 88 19.24 -10.77 -0.32
C LEU A 88 18.72 -12.02 -1.04
N ASP A 89 18.54 -13.08 -0.28
CA ASP A 89 17.78 -14.28 -0.65
C ASP A 89 16.36 -14.09 -0.12
N ILE A 90 15.39 -14.05 -1.03
CA ILE A 90 14.01 -13.71 -0.75
C ILE A 90 13.11 -14.85 -1.18
N SER A 91 12.21 -15.28 -0.29
CA SER A 91 11.19 -16.28 -0.60
C SER A 91 9.80 -15.70 -0.32
N ILE A 92 8.91 -15.84 -1.28
CA ILE A 92 7.52 -15.37 -1.21
C ILE A 92 6.60 -16.57 -1.44
N ASP A 93 5.60 -16.72 -0.57
CA ASP A 93 4.63 -17.81 -0.67
C ASP A 93 3.60 -17.58 -1.79
N ARG A 94 2.76 -18.58 -2.03
CA ARG A 94 1.72 -18.55 -3.07
C ARG A 94 0.67 -17.46 -2.85
N GLU A 95 0.51 -16.97 -1.63
CA GLU A 95 -0.40 -15.88 -1.26
C GLU A 95 0.25 -14.49 -1.35
N GLY A 96 1.55 -14.42 -1.70
CA GLY A 96 2.29 -13.15 -1.79
C GLY A 96 2.86 -12.66 -0.45
N ARG A 97 2.88 -13.49 0.58
CA ARG A 97 3.50 -13.14 1.87
C ARG A 97 4.99 -13.43 1.83
N LEU A 98 5.75 -12.59 2.51
CA LEU A 98 7.19 -12.82 2.69
C LEU A 98 7.41 -14.04 3.60
N ALA A 99 7.84 -15.16 3.03
CA ALA A 99 8.15 -16.38 3.76
C ALA A 99 9.54 -16.33 4.38
N ASN A 100 10.54 -15.77 3.65
CA ASN A 100 11.90 -15.61 4.15
C ASN A 100 12.59 -14.41 3.52
N VAL A 101 13.48 -13.76 4.28
CA VAL A 101 14.48 -12.79 3.80
C VAL A 101 15.76 -12.96 4.58
N ALA A 102 16.86 -13.21 3.88
CA ALA A 102 18.18 -13.42 4.48
C ALA A 102 19.28 -12.77 3.64
N VAL A 103 20.37 -12.35 4.27
CA VAL A 103 21.54 -11.85 3.55
C VAL A 103 22.31 -13.03 2.93
N ARG A 104 22.36 -13.06 1.62
CA ARG A 104 23.14 -14.03 0.85
C ARG A 104 24.61 -13.61 0.72
N ARG A 105 24.81 -12.31 0.48
CA ARG A 105 26.15 -11.73 0.29
C ARG A 105 26.14 -10.24 0.65
N SER A 106 27.21 -9.77 1.31
CA SER A 106 27.45 -8.33 1.54
C SER A 106 28.95 -8.08 1.75
N ASN A 107 29.32 -6.82 1.92
CA ASN A 107 30.66 -6.41 2.37
C ASN A 107 30.78 -6.31 3.91
N GLY A 108 29.80 -6.81 4.67
CA GLY A 108 29.83 -6.88 6.14
C GLY A 108 29.29 -5.66 6.89
N CYS A 109 28.75 -4.63 6.19
CA CYS A 109 28.14 -3.48 6.85
C CYS A 109 26.76 -3.84 7.40
N LYS A 110 26.69 -4.28 8.67
CA LYS A 110 25.47 -4.79 9.32
C LYS A 110 24.30 -3.81 9.30
N ALA A 111 24.57 -2.51 9.46
CA ALA A 111 23.53 -1.49 9.41
C ALA A 111 22.82 -1.43 8.05
N LEU A 112 23.56 -1.61 6.94
CA LEU A 112 22.99 -1.61 5.58
C LEU A 112 22.31 -2.94 5.26
N GLU A 113 22.82 -4.07 5.75
CA GLU A 113 22.15 -5.37 5.67
C GLU A 113 20.76 -5.33 6.35
N THR A 114 20.71 -4.82 7.58
CA THR A 114 19.46 -4.65 8.33
C THR A 114 18.50 -3.73 7.57
N ARG A 115 18.98 -2.59 7.06
CA ARG A 115 18.16 -1.65 6.28
C ARG A 115 17.56 -2.29 5.04
N ALA A 116 18.34 -3.09 4.29
CA ALA A 116 17.84 -3.82 3.13
C ALA A 116 16.71 -4.80 3.52
N MET A 117 16.95 -5.64 4.52
CA MET A 117 15.95 -6.60 5.00
C MET A 117 14.67 -5.93 5.51
N ASP A 118 14.80 -4.83 6.27
CA ASP A 118 13.65 -4.11 6.81
C ASP A 118 12.85 -3.39 5.72
N SER A 119 13.52 -2.94 4.64
CA SER A 119 12.83 -2.38 3.48
C SER A 119 11.94 -3.42 2.81
N VAL A 120 12.42 -4.66 2.66
CA VAL A 120 11.63 -5.78 2.13
C VAL A 120 10.47 -6.13 3.06
N ARG A 121 10.71 -6.29 4.37
CA ARG A 121 9.66 -6.61 5.35
C ARG A 121 8.53 -5.59 5.36
N ARG A 122 8.87 -4.31 5.24
CA ARG A 122 7.92 -3.19 5.26
C ARG A 122 7.07 -3.12 4.00
N ALA A 123 7.60 -3.55 2.87
CA ALA A 123 6.93 -3.50 1.57
C ALA A 123 5.85 -4.58 1.37
N GLY A 124 5.89 -5.63 2.16
CA GLY A 124 4.89 -6.72 2.07
C GLY A 124 3.47 -6.29 2.51
N PRO A 125 2.45 -7.02 2.13
CA PRO A 125 2.49 -8.20 1.27
C PRO A 125 2.76 -7.84 -0.20
N PHE A 126 3.30 -8.81 -0.95
CA PHE A 126 3.60 -8.70 -2.39
C PHE A 126 2.46 -9.29 -3.24
N GLY A 127 2.58 -9.22 -4.57
CA GLY A 127 1.69 -9.96 -5.47
C GLY A 127 1.92 -11.48 -5.37
N ALA A 128 0.86 -12.27 -5.54
CA ALA A 128 1.00 -13.71 -5.62
C ALA A 128 1.82 -14.11 -6.86
N PRO A 129 2.80 -15.03 -6.76
CA PRO A 129 3.59 -15.47 -7.91
C PRO A 129 2.73 -16.24 -8.91
N ALA A 130 2.33 -15.61 -10.00
CA ALA A 130 1.43 -16.19 -11.02
C ALA A 130 2.14 -16.39 -12.38
N PHE A 131 3.30 -17.05 -12.39
CA PHE A 131 4.09 -17.28 -13.58
C PHE A 131 4.64 -18.71 -13.66
N ALA A 132 5.03 -19.13 -14.88
CA ALA A 132 5.72 -20.40 -15.07
C ALA A 132 7.13 -20.35 -14.44
N GLY A 133 7.53 -21.41 -13.72
CA GLY A 133 8.84 -21.47 -13.03
C GLY A 133 8.78 -21.20 -11.53
N ARG A 134 7.60 -20.91 -10.96
CA ARG A 134 7.42 -20.95 -9.50
C ARG A 134 7.55 -22.38 -8.97
N GLY A 135 7.81 -22.51 -7.67
CA GLY A 135 7.84 -23.82 -6.98
C GLY A 135 6.53 -24.59 -7.15
N ARG A 136 6.58 -25.91 -6.93
CA ARG A 136 5.39 -26.77 -6.99
C ARG A 136 4.31 -26.39 -5.96
N ASP A 137 4.73 -25.79 -4.85
CA ASP A 137 3.88 -25.23 -3.80
C ASP A 137 3.33 -23.84 -4.14
N GLY A 138 3.67 -23.29 -5.32
CA GLY A 138 3.28 -21.97 -5.76
C GLY A 138 4.15 -20.84 -5.22
N SER A 139 5.18 -21.12 -4.43
CA SER A 139 6.15 -20.14 -3.92
C SER A 139 7.17 -19.72 -4.98
N VAL A 140 7.87 -18.62 -4.72
CA VAL A 140 9.03 -18.19 -5.50
C VAL A 140 10.18 -17.81 -4.58
N SER A 141 11.41 -18.19 -4.99
CA SER A 141 12.64 -17.74 -4.34
C SER A 141 13.57 -17.13 -5.37
N PHE A 142 14.17 -15.99 -5.04
CA PHE A 142 15.08 -15.28 -5.94
C PHE A 142 16.08 -14.43 -5.15
N LEU A 143 17.16 -14.06 -5.83
CA LEU A 143 18.14 -13.11 -5.31
C LEU A 143 17.82 -11.71 -5.81
N GLU A 144 17.90 -10.73 -4.89
CA GLU A 144 17.78 -9.32 -5.23
C GLU A 144 18.96 -8.52 -4.67
N THR A 145 19.42 -7.54 -5.43
CA THR A 145 20.61 -6.76 -5.10
C THR A 145 20.26 -5.32 -4.75
N PHE A 146 20.71 -4.90 -3.58
CA PHE A 146 20.59 -3.54 -3.07
C PHE A 146 21.94 -2.83 -3.19
N LEU A 147 21.97 -1.70 -3.90
CA LEU A 147 23.13 -0.90 -4.22
C LEU A 147 23.13 0.35 -3.35
N PHE A 148 23.97 0.40 -2.32
CA PHE A 148 23.99 1.47 -1.32
C PHE A 148 25.02 2.55 -1.65
N ARG A 149 24.61 3.81 -1.55
CA ARG A 149 25.45 5.00 -1.57
C ARG A 149 26.05 5.29 -0.18
N ASP A 150 26.97 6.24 -0.11
CA ASP A 150 27.62 6.67 1.12
C ASP A 150 26.65 7.27 2.15
N ASP A 151 25.58 7.92 1.68
CA ASP A 151 24.51 8.47 2.52
C ASP A 151 23.55 7.39 3.07
N GLY A 152 23.77 6.11 2.70
CA GLY A 152 22.95 4.98 3.13
C GLY A 152 21.61 4.85 2.41
N ARG A 153 21.38 5.65 1.36
CA ARG A 153 20.27 5.41 0.42
C ARG A 153 20.65 4.28 -0.55
N PHE A 154 19.65 3.65 -1.15
CA PHE A 154 19.89 2.50 -2.04
C PHE A 154 19.04 2.54 -3.30
N GLN A 155 19.49 1.82 -4.31
CA GLN A 155 18.69 1.37 -5.45
C GLN A 155 18.61 -0.15 -5.47
N ILE A 156 17.61 -0.66 -6.17
CA ILE A 156 17.40 -2.10 -6.36
C ILE A 156 17.72 -2.42 -7.82
N ARG A 157 18.54 -3.44 -8.03
CA ARG A 157 19.07 -3.78 -9.35
C ARG A 157 17.99 -4.03 -10.39
N SER A 158 16.94 -4.76 -10.03
CA SER A 158 15.81 -5.04 -10.93
C SER A 158 15.02 -3.80 -11.39
N LEU A 159 15.30 -2.60 -10.86
CA LEU A 159 14.72 -1.33 -11.33
C LEU A 159 15.60 -0.60 -12.34
N VAL A 160 16.88 -0.96 -12.47
CA VAL A 160 17.86 -0.26 -13.30
C VAL A 160 18.37 -1.10 -14.49
N GLU A 161 17.92 -2.35 -14.58
CA GLU A 161 18.04 -3.25 -15.73
C GLU A 161 16.77 -3.18 -16.58
#